data_17b49b1490b79a50305b2497d01fc579
#
_entry.id   17b49b1490b79a50305b2497d01fc579
#
_cell.length_a   1.000
_cell.length_b   1.000
_cell.length_c   1.000
_cell.angle_alpha   90.00
_cell.angle_beta   90.00
_cell.angle_gamma   90.00
#
_symmetry.space_group_name_H-M   'P 1'
#
loop_
_entity.id
_entity.type
_entity.pdbx_description
1 polymer ?
#
loop_
_entity_poly.entity_id
_entity_poly.type
_entity_poly.pdbx_seq_one_letter_code
_entity_poly.pdbx_strand_id
1 'polypeptide(L)'
;MWKKKIYIKNSAQPFRLNRTKIDLFFDCQRCFILDQKFGIKRPFGTPLVINNKIVNTLKDELNICREKKEIHPQVLESNLNYIPNNFELLDDWRNPFKGVKYVHQKTNFLLNGAIDDIWINKNTKKNFCLIIKSTSKNEKLSYEQIWFGYWRQLSFYTYLLEKNSIKMSKTGILVFIKTFEGSEQFSKNLSFNLGIFEKILDLDWIEPTLLNIHKILNSEEIPNYSNYCKYCKYYFNIKNEIDA
;
A
#
# COMPACT_ATOMS: atom_id res chain seq x y z
N MET A 1 -14.08 -23.75 9.28
CA MET A 1 -12.98 -23.05 10.01
C MET A 1 -11.86 -22.77 9.02
N TRP A 2 -11.55 -21.51 8.67
CA TRP A 2 -10.49 -21.18 7.71
C TRP A 2 -9.13 -21.53 8.32
N LYS A 3 -8.37 -22.46 7.71
CA LYS A 3 -7.01 -22.78 8.16
C LYS A 3 -6.15 -21.51 8.06
N LYS A 4 -5.59 -21.06 9.20
CA LYS A 4 -4.64 -19.96 9.22
C LYS A 4 -3.41 -20.35 8.39
N LYS A 5 -3.09 -19.57 7.34
CA LYS A 5 -1.85 -19.76 6.58
C LYS A 5 -0.72 -19.13 7.39
N ILE A 6 -0.03 -19.95 8.18
CA ILE A 6 1.16 -19.59 8.94
C ILE A 6 2.43 -19.96 8.19
N TYR A 7 3.53 -19.29 8.52
CA TYR A 7 4.84 -19.61 7.96
C TYR A 7 5.30 -20.98 8.46
N ILE A 8 5.76 -21.81 7.53
CA ILE A 8 6.35 -23.12 7.81
C ILE A 8 7.77 -23.10 7.26
N LYS A 9 8.75 -23.30 8.15
CA LYS A 9 10.18 -23.37 7.78
C LYS A 9 10.41 -24.48 6.75
N ASN A 10 11.24 -24.20 5.74
CA ASN A 10 11.60 -25.15 4.67
C ASN A 10 10.40 -25.69 3.85
N SER A 11 9.27 -24.98 3.84
CA SER A 11 8.15 -25.36 2.98
C SER A 11 8.53 -25.22 1.50
N ALA A 12 8.21 -26.26 0.71
CA ALA A 12 8.34 -26.19 -0.75
C ALA A 12 7.34 -25.19 -1.36
N GLN A 13 6.22 -24.96 -0.69
CA GLN A 13 5.20 -23.99 -1.14
C GLN A 13 5.62 -22.55 -0.81
N PRO A 14 5.56 -21.60 -1.76
CA PRO A 14 5.88 -20.22 -1.49
C PRO A 14 5.00 -19.61 -0.41
N PHE A 15 5.61 -18.93 0.55
CA PHE A 15 4.89 -18.25 1.61
C PHE A 15 4.42 -16.87 1.16
N ARG A 16 3.11 -16.60 1.24
CA ARG A 16 2.54 -15.33 0.80
C ARG A 16 2.87 -14.19 1.75
N LEU A 17 3.60 -13.21 1.25
CA LEU A 17 3.99 -12.00 1.97
C LEU A 17 3.52 -10.76 1.19
N ASN A 18 2.49 -10.10 1.67
CA ASN A 18 1.97 -8.89 1.05
C ASN A 18 2.54 -7.62 1.70
N ARG A 19 2.34 -6.47 1.03
CA ARG A 19 2.77 -5.16 1.51
C ARG A 19 2.38 -4.89 2.96
N THR A 20 1.15 -5.19 3.37
CA THR A 20 0.67 -4.95 4.74
C THR A 20 1.47 -5.71 5.78
N LYS A 21 1.96 -6.91 5.44
CA LYS A 21 2.82 -7.70 6.34
C LYS A 21 4.23 -7.14 6.42
N ILE A 22 4.74 -6.61 5.32
CA ILE A 22 6.02 -5.89 5.32
C ILE A 22 5.92 -4.62 6.18
N ASP A 23 4.83 -3.86 6.08
CA ASP A 23 4.61 -2.71 6.96
C ASP A 23 4.53 -3.13 8.44
N LEU A 24 3.85 -4.24 8.75
CA LEU A 24 3.78 -4.78 10.11
C LEU A 24 5.18 -5.15 10.65
N PHE A 25 6.05 -5.68 9.77
CA PHE A 25 7.43 -5.97 10.13
C PHE A 25 8.22 -4.72 10.53
N PHE A 26 8.07 -3.63 9.75
CA PHE A 26 8.69 -2.34 10.08
C PHE A 26 8.11 -1.71 11.36
N ASP A 27 6.82 -1.87 11.57
CA ASP A 27 6.14 -1.31 12.71
C ASP A 27 6.49 -2.04 14.01
N CYS A 28 6.48 -3.39 13.99
CA CYS A 28 6.87 -4.21 15.13
C CYS A 28 7.17 -5.65 14.72
N GLN A 29 8.44 -6.05 14.79
CA GLN A 29 8.87 -7.40 14.41
C GLN A 29 8.23 -8.47 15.30
N ARG A 30 8.02 -8.22 16.61
CA ARG A 30 7.30 -9.13 17.50
C ARG A 30 5.87 -9.39 17.02
N CYS A 31 5.10 -8.33 16.73
CA CYS A 31 3.74 -8.50 16.20
C CYS A 31 3.74 -9.21 14.86
N PHE A 32 4.74 -8.96 14.01
CA PHE A 32 4.90 -9.66 12.75
C PHE A 32 5.10 -11.17 12.95
N ILE A 33 5.98 -11.58 13.86
CA ILE A 33 6.21 -13.01 14.18
C ILE A 33 4.95 -13.64 14.77
N LEU A 34 4.28 -12.98 15.71
CA LEU A 34 3.03 -13.45 16.29
C LEU A 34 1.97 -13.71 15.22
N ASP A 35 1.84 -12.79 14.25
CA ASP A 35 0.90 -12.96 13.14
C ASP A 35 1.33 -14.06 12.16
N GLN A 36 2.60 -14.08 11.72
CA GLN A 36 3.04 -14.93 10.62
C GLN A 36 3.38 -16.37 11.05
N LYS A 37 3.91 -16.60 12.26
CA LYS A 37 4.25 -17.94 12.77
C LYS A 37 3.13 -18.52 13.63
N PHE A 38 2.46 -17.71 14.45
CA PHE A 38 1.47 -18.19 15.41
C PHE A 38 0.02 -17.85 15.02
N GLY A 39 -0.18 -17.03 13.96
CA GLY A 39 -1.51 -16.62 13.50
C GLY A 39 -2.24 -15.70 14.49
N ILE A 40 -1.51 -15.09 15.44
CA ILE A 40 -2.05 -14.13 16.42
C ILE A 40 -1.99 -12.74 15.78
N LYS A 41 -3.13 -12.25 15.31
CA LYS A 41 -3.26 -10.97 14.60
C LYS A 41 -3.54 -9.84 15.58
N ARG A 42 -3.06 -8.64 15.24
CA ARG A 42 -3.54 -7.42 15.90
C ARG A 42 -5.06 -7.26 15.68
N PRO A 43 -5.79 -6.67 16.64
CA PRO A 43 -7.18 -6.28 16.42
C PRO A 43 -7.32 -5.41 15.16
N PHE A 44 -8.37 -5.63 14.39
CA PHE A 44 -8.67 -4.81 13.21
C PHE A 44 -9.35 -3.51 13.63
N GLY A 45 -9.01 -2.42 12.93
CA GLY A 45 -9.76 -1.18 13.03
C GLY A 45 -11.09 -1.25 12.26
N THR A 46 -11.97 -0.31 12.53
CA THR A 46 -13.24 -0.19 11.79
C THR A 46 -12.99 0.19 10.33
N PRO A 47 -13.58 -0.51 9.35
CA PRO A 47 -13.44 -0.14 7.94
C PRO A 47 -14.04 1.23 7.65
N LEU A 48 -13.31 2.06 6.91
CA LEU A 48 -13.78 3.37 6.44
C LEU A 48 -14.54 3.20 5.11
N VAL A 49 -15.81 2.82 5.18
CA VAL A 49 -16.65 2.46 4.01
C VAL A 49 -16.80 3.63 3.02
N ILE A 50 -17.01 4.84 3.53
CA ILE A 50 -17.15 6.06 2.71
C ILE A 50 -15.88 6.31 1.88
N ASN A 51 -14.70 6.16 2.50
CA ASN A 51 -13.43 6.38 1.81
C ASN A 51 -13.24 5.42 0.63
N ASN A 52 -13.63 4.16 0.80
CA ASN A 52 -13.55 3.17 -0.27
C ASN A 52 -14.48 3.53 -1.44
N LYS A 53 -15.68 4.01 -1.15
CA LYS A 53 -16.63 4.44 -2.21
C LYS A 53 -16.08 5.61 -3.01
N ILE A 54 -15.54 6.62 -2.34
CA ILE A 54 -14.94 7.80 -2.99
C ILE A 54 -13.76 7.40 -3.89
N VAL A 55 -12.86 6.53 -3.38
CA VAL A 55 -11.72 6.02 -4.16
C VAL A 55 -12.20 5.24 -5.40
N ASN A 56 -13.25 4.42 -5.25
CA ASN A 56 -13.79 3.66 -6.37
C ASN A 56 -14.44 4.58 -7.42
N THR A 57 -15.16 5.63 -7.01
CA THR A 57 -15.72 6.62 -7.94
C THR A 57 -14.62 7.26 -8.79
N LEU A 58 -13.49 7.69 -8.18
CA LEU A 58 -12.37 8.22 -8.97
C LEU A 58 -11.79 7.16 -9.92
N LYS A 59 -11.67 5.90 -9.49
CA LYS A 59 -11.20 4.82 -10.37
C LYS A 59 -12.12 4.61 -11.59
N ASP A 60 -13.42 4.77 -11.41
CA ASP A 60 -14.40 4.67 -12.51
C ASP A 60 -14.22 5.83 -13.51
N GLU A 61 -14.01 7.06 -13.03
CA GLU A 61 -13.70 8.22 -13.88
C GLU A 61 -12.36 8.04 -14.63
N LEU A 62 -11.34 7.52 -13.94
CA LEU A 62 -10.06 7.19 -14.57
C LEU A 62 -10.19 6.10 -15.65
N ASN A 63 -11.11 5.14 -15.48
CA ASN A 63 -11.40 4.16 -16.54
C ASN A 63 -12.00 4.83 -17.78
N ILE A 64 -12.93 5.75 -17.62
CA ILE A 64 -13.47 6.55 -18.73
C ILE A 64 -12.36 7.35 -19.44
N CYS A 65 -11.48 8.00 -18.67
CA CYS A 65 -10.34 8.73 -19.24
C CYS A 65 -9.38 7.77 -20.00
N ARG A 66 -9.19 6.55 -19.51
CA ARG A 66 -8.36 5.51 -20.18
C ARG A 66 -8.92 5.12 -21.53
N GLU A 67 -10.22 4.86 -21.61
CA GLU A 67 -10.91 4.52 -22.86
C GLU A 67 -10.78 5.62 -23.89
N LYS A 68 -10.97 6.87 -23.46
CA LYS A 68 -10.87 8.07 -24.32
C LYS A 68 -9.44 8.51 -24.60
N LYS A 69 -8.44 7.98 -23.89
CA LYS A 69 -7.03 8.42 -23.90
C LYS A 69 -6.87 9.91 -23.53
N GLU A 70 -7.67 10.37 -22.60
CA GLU A 70 -7.72 11.74 -22.13
C GLU A 70 -7.08 11.91 -20.76
N ILE A 71 -6.69 13.14 -20.45
CA ILE A 71 -6.24 13.53 -19.10
C ILE A 71 -7.49 13.79 -18.26
N HIS A 72 -7.52 13.26 -17.03
CA HIS A 72 -8.61 13.60 -16.11
C HIS A 72 -8.62 15.11 -15.83
N PRO A 73 -9.79 15.79 -15.81
CA PRO A 73 -9.87 17.26 -15.69
C PRO A 73 -9.05 17.83 -14.53
N GLN A 74 -9.17 17.29 -13.33
CA GLN A 74 -8.41 17.76 -12.16
C GLN A 74 -6.89 17.47 -12.24
N VAL A 75 -6.46 16.50 -13.04
CA VAL A 75 -5.04 16.26 -13.34
C VAL A 75 -4.53 17.34 -14.29
N LEU A 76 -5.35 17.72 -15.28
CA LEU A 76 -5.05 18.81 -16.22
C LEU A 76 -4.95 20.15 -15.50
N GLU A 77 -5.86 20.45 -14.59
CA GLU A 77 -5.81 21.65 -13.73
C GLU A 77 -4.52 21.77 -12.92
N SER A 78 -3.89 20.63 -12.60
CA SER A 78 -2.58 20.58 -11.93
C SER A 78 -1.38 20.77 -12.88
N ASN A 79 -1.60 21.10 -14.16
CA ASN A 79 -0.58 21.21 -15.23
C ASN A 79 0.24 19.91 -15.43
N LEU A 80 -0.36 18.76 -15.16
CA LEU A 80 0.28 17.45 -15.31
C LEU A 80 -0.20 16.76 -16.60
N ASN A 81 0.73 16.07 -17.29
CA ASN A 81 0.46 15.42 -18.57
C ASN A 81 0.37 13.89 -18.43
N TYR A 82 -0.42 13.41 -17.46
CA TYR A 82 -0.63 11.99 -17.22
C TYR A 82 -1.99 11.53 -17.73
N ILE A 83 -2.00 10.39 -18.39
CA ILE A 83 -3.24 9.67 -18.74
C ILE A 83 -3.19 8.28 -18.10
N PRO A 84 -4.33 7.72 -17.69
CA PRO A 84 -4.42 6.33 -17.27
C PRO A 84 -4.00 5.42 -18.42
N ASN A 85 -3.01 4.54 -18.18
CA ASN A 85 -2.52 3.61 -19.20
C ASN A 85 -3.29 2.30 -19.17
N ASN A 86 -3.31 1.61 -20.30
CA ASN A 86 -3.97 0.32 -20.44
C ASN A 86 -2.94 -0.80 -20.43
N PHE A 87 -3.24 -1.86 -19.65
CA PHE A 87 -2.49 -3.11 -19.63
C PHE A 87 -3.50 -4.27 -19.59
N GLU A 88 -3.22 -5.33 -20.30
CA GLU A 88 -4.09 -6.52 -20.35
C GLU A 88 -4.42 -7.09 -18.96
N LEU A 89 -3.45 -7.06 -18.05
CA LEU A 89 -3.59 -7.58 -16.68
C LEU A 89 -3.97 -6.52 -15.65
N LEU A 90 -4.33 -5.29 -16.06
CA LEU A 90 -4.56 -4.18 -15.13
C LEU A 90 -5.67 -4.48 -14.12
N ASP A 91 -6.76 -5.08 -14.55
CA ASP A 91 -7.88 -5.41 -13.66
C ASP A 91 -7.48 -6.47 -12.62
N ASP A 92 -6.65 -7.44 -13.01
CA ASP A 92 -6.09 -8.41 -12.08
C ASP A 92 -5.12 -7.77 -11.09
N TRP A 93 -4.29 -6.84 -11.55
CA TRP A 93 -3.35 -6.12 -10.68
C TRP A 93 -4.04 -5.20 -9.68
N ARG A 94 -5.19 -4.64 -10.03
CA ARG A 94 -6.03 -3.78 -9.17
C ARG A 94 -6.89 -4.59 -8.19
N ASN A 95 -7.07 -5.87 -8.43
CA ASN A 95 -7.89 -6.74 -7.60
C ASN A 95 -7.15 -7.12 -6.30
N PRO A 96 -7.70 -6.86 -5.09
CA PRO A 96 -7.04 -7.15 -3.81
C PRO A 96 -6.72 -8.64 -3.58
N PHE A 97 -7.48 -9.55 -4.21
CA PHE A 97 -7.27 -10.99 -4.07
C PHE A 97 -6.24 -11.54 -5.06
N LYS A 98 -6.13 -10.93 -6.24
CA LYS A 98 -5.17 -11.31 -7.27
C LYS A 98 -3.87 -10.50 -7.12
N GLY A 99 -3.90 -9.23 -7.49
CA GLY A 99 -2.77 -8.31 -7.42
C GLY A 99 -1.59 -8.69 -8.31
N VAL A 100 -0.57 -7.83 -8.32
CA VAL A 100 0.72 -8.14 -8.95
C VAL A 100 1.45 -9.13 -8.06
N LYS A 101 1.95 -10.23 -8.64
CA LYS A 101 2.62 -11.32 -7.91
C LYS A 101 4.03 -11.53 -8.40
N TYR A 102 4.94 -11.87 -7.49
CA TYR A 102 6.31 -12.28 -7.80
C TYR A 102 6.81 -13.28 -6.76
N VAL A 103 7.40 -14.39 -7.20
CA VAL A 103 8.06 -15.33 -6.30
C VAL A 103 9.51 -14.94 -6.15
N HIS A 104 9.88 -14.51 -4.95
CA HIS A 104 11.25 -14.12 -4.63
C HIS A 104 12.12 -15.36 -4.41
N GLN A 105 13.04 -15.63 -5.33
CA GLN A 105 13.80 -16.87 -5.42
C GLN A 105 14.61 -17.20 -4.16
N LYS A 106 15.26 -16.20 -3.55
CA LYS A 106 16.15 -16.41 -2.39
C LYS A 106 15.41 -16.77 -1.10
N THR A 107 14.14 -16.38 -0.96
CA THR A 107 13.37 -16.57 0.28
C THR A 107 12.15 -17.44 0.12
N ASN A 108 11.82 -17.84 -1.10
CA ASN A 108 10.57 -18.52 -1.45
C ASN A 108 9.31 -17.77 -0.95
N PHE A 109 9.35 -16.42 -0.95
CA PHE A 109 8.17 -15.62 -0.67
C PHE A 109 7.38 -15.36 -1.94
N LEU A 110 6.08 -15.62 -1.92
CA LEU A 110 5.12 -15.11 -2.90
C LEU A 110 4.75 -13.69 -2.50
N LEU A 111 5.46 -12.72 -3.05
CA LEU A 111 5.16 -11.32 -2.87
C LEU A 111 3.91 -10.96 -3.66
N ASN A 112 3.02 -10.18 -3.09
CA ASN A 112 1.85 -9.69 -3.82
C ASN A 112 1.38 -8.33 -3.31
N GLY A 113 0.79 -7.55 -4.24
CA GLY A 113 0.18 -6.27 -3.93
C GLY A 113 -0.82 -5.86 -4.99
N ALA A 114 -1.93 -5.25 -4.58
CA ALA A 114 -2.89 -4.64 -5.49
C ALA A 114 -2.53 -3.16 -5.64
N ILE A 115 -2.23 -2.76 -6.88
CA ILE A 115 -2.00 -1.36 -7.24
C ILE A 115 -3.33 -0.64 -7.37
N ASP A 116 -3.32 0.69 -7.33
CA ASP A 116 -4.54 1.45 -7.62
C ASP A 116 -4.67 1.75 -9.11
N ASP A 117 -3.57 2.18 -9.76
CA ASP A 117 -3.54 2.39 -11.21
C ASP A 117 -2.09 2.49 -11.74
N ILE A 118 -1.96 2.58 -13.08
CA ILE A 118 -0.74 2.94 -13.78
C ILE A 118 -1.06 4.08 -14.73
N TRP A 119 -0.32 5.18 -14.62
CA TRP A 119 -0.42 6.30 -15.55
C TRP A 119 0.78 6.36 -16.48
N ILE A 120 0.59 6.91 -17.67
CA ILE A 120 1.65 7.19 -18.61
C ILE A 120 1.76 8.70 -18.83
N ASN A 121 2.97 9.23 -18.80
CA ASN A 121 3.20 10.62 -19.17
C ASN A 121 3.16 10.76 -20.70
N LYS A 122 2.32 11.63 -21.22
CA LYS A 122 2.11 11.80 -22.67
C LYS A 122 3.37 12.22 -23.41
N ASN A 123 4.27 12.96 -22.75
CA ASN A 123 5.48 13.49 -23.36
C ASN A 123 6.64 12.47 -23.31
N THR A 124 6.91 11.93 -22.13
CA THR A 124 8.07 11.04 -21.90
C THR A 124 7.79 9.56 -22.21
N LYS A 125 6.53 9.19 -22.36
CA LYS A 125 6.05 7.81 -22.54
C LYS A 125 6.47 6.85 -21.43
N LYS A 126 6.84 7.37 -20.26
CA LYS A 126 7.17 6.55 -19.07
C LYS A 126 5.89 6.21 -18.30
N ASN A 127 5.85 4.98 -17.75
CA ASN A 127 4.79 4.52 -16.87
C ASN A 127 5.10 4.85 -15.42
N PHE A 128 4.08 5.21 -14.66
CA PHE A 128 4.16 5.58 -13.25
C PHE A 128 3.17 4.76 -12.44
N CYS A 129 3.66 4.09 -11.40
CA CYS A 129 2.79 3.44 -10.44
C CYS A 129 2.12 4.49 -9.57
N LEU A 130 0.84 4.29 -9.32
CA LEU A 130 -0.01 5.24 -8.61
C LEU A 130 -0.74 4.54 -7.48
N ILE A 131 -0.88 5.24 -6.35
CA ILE A 131 -1.83 4.90 -5.29
C ILE A 131 -2.77 6.07 -5.01
N ILE A 132 -4.01 5.74 -4.66
CA ILE A 132 -5.06 6.70 -4.34
C ILE A 132 -5.38 6.60 -2.85
N LYS A 133 -5.43 7.71 -2.17
CA LYS A 133 -5.84 7.83 -0.76
C LYS A 133 -6.90 8.91 -0.63
N SER A 134 -7.80 8.76 0.33
CA SER A 134 -8.74 9.80 0.72
C SER A 134 -8.39 10.31 2.11
N THR A 135 -8.59 11.59 2.33
CA THR A 135 -8.37 12.24 3.63
C THR A 135 -9.46 13.28 3.90
N SER A 136 -9.89 13.34 5.16
CA SER A 136 -10.79 14.39 5.65
C SER A 136 -10.04 15.57 6.29
N LYS A 137 -8.70 15.57 6.26
CA LYS A 137 -7.92 16.70 6.77
C LYS A 137 -8.04 17.88 5.83
N ASN A 138 -8.45 19.03 6.39
CA ASN A 138 -8.67 20.28 5.66
C ASN A 138 -7.37 21.04 5.35
N GLU A 139 -6.30 20.73 6.05
CA GLU A 139 -5.01 21.39 5.87
C GLU A 139 -4.43 21.12 4.48
N LYS A 140 -3.75 22.14 3.91
CA LYS A 140 -2.89 21.93 2.73
C LYS A 140 -1.88 20.85 3.08
N LEU A 141 -2.08 19.64 2.54
CA LEU A 141 -1.11 18.56 2.71
C LEU A 141 0.22 19.01 2.11
N SER A 142 1.24 19.12 2.96
CA SER A 142 2.62 19.27 2.52
C SER A 142 3.30 17.91 2.39
N TYR A 143 4.43 17.86 1.67
CA TYR A 143 5.19 16.61 1.51
C TYR A 143 5.61 16.00 2.86
N GLU A 144 5.92 16.83 3.84
CA GLU A 144 6.38 16.44 5.18
C GLU A 144 5.27 15.77 5.99
N GLN A 145 4.01 16.10 5.71
CA GLN A 145 2.83 15.52 6.38
C GLN A 145 2.41 14.20 5.78
N ILE A 146 2.96 13.84 4.61
CA ILE A 146 2.65 12.56 3.95
C ILE A 146 3.29 11.42 4.73
N TRP A 147 2.45 10.51 5.22
CA TRP A 147 2.95 9.33 5.91
C TRP A 147 3.89 8.51 5.03
N PHE A 148 5.10 8.28 5.52
CA PHE A 148 6.16 7.58 4.77
C PHE A 148 5.75 6.19 4.25
N GLY A 149 4.83 5.51 4.94
CA GLY A 149 4.30 4.21 4.50
C GLY A 149 3.63 4.21 3.13
N TYR A 150 3.13 5.36 2.64
CA TYR A 150 2.60 5.46 1.27
C TYR A 150 3.72 5.39 0.23
N TRP A 151 4.86 5.99 0.51
CA TRP A 151 6.03 5.91 -0.38
C TRP A 151 6.61 4.50 -0.39
N ARG A 152 6.68 3.81 0.76
CA ARG A 152 7.02 2.38 0.82
C ARG A 152 6.04 1.53 0.01
N GLN A 153 4.75 1.83 0.06
CA GLN A 153 3.73 1.13 -0.72
C GLN A 153 4.00 1.28 -2.22
N LEU A 154 4.27 2.50 -2.69
CA LEU A 154 4.61 2.79 -4.09
C LEU A 154 5.90 2.09 -4.51
N SER A 155 6.96 2.16 -3.69
CA SER A 155 8.23 1.46 -3.94
C SER A 155 8.01 -0.04 -4.12
N PHE A 156 7.27 -0.65 -3.21
CA PHE A 156 7.00 -2.09 -3.28
C PHE A 156 6.18 -2.48 -4.51
N TYR A 157 5.20 -1.67 -4.90
CA TYR A 157 4.38 -1.94 -6.09
C TYR A 157 5.18 -1.74 -7.39
N THR A 158 5.99 -0.68 -7.47
CA THR A 158 6.90 -0.44 -8.59
C THR A 158 7.88 -1.60 -8.73
N TYR A 159 8.49 -2.07 -7.63
CA TYR A 159 9.34 -3.25 -7.62
C TYR A 159 8.62 -4.49 -8.16
N LEU A 160 7.39 -4.78 -7.74
CA LEU A 160 6.62 -5.91 -8.23
C LEU A 160 6.37 -5.83 -9.74
N LEU A 161 6.02 -4.65 -10.26
CA LEU A 161 5.80 -4.41 -11.68
C LEU A 161 7.10 -4.62 -12.49
N GLU A 162 8.23 -4.09 -12.01
CA GLU A 162 9.54 -4.29 -12.64
C GLU A 162 9.95 -5.77 -12.66
N LYS A 163 9.69 -6.52 -11.58
CA LYS A 163 9.93 -7.98 -11.54
C LYS A 163 9.04 -8.77 -12.49
N ASN A 164 7.94 -8.18 -12.95
CA ASN A 164 7.09 -8.71 -14.02
C ASN A 164 7.42 -8.10 -15.40
N SER A 165 8.62 -7.54 -15.57
CA SER A 165 9.12 -6.98 -16.83
C SER A 165 8.35 -5.75 -17.34
N ILE A 166 7.58 -5.09 -16.49
CA ILE A 166 6.92 -3.83 -16.81
C ILE A 166 7.89 -2.68 -16.55
N LYS A 167 8.24 -1.94 -17.62
CA LYS A 167 9.11 -0.77 -17.51
C LYS A 167 8.40 0.37 -16.77
N MET A 168 8.87 0.67 -15.56
CA MET A 168 8.31 1.72 -14.72
C MET A 168 9.28 2.91 -14.58
N SER A 169 8.73 4.09 -14.34
CA SER A 169 9.50 5.21 -13.81
C SER A 169 9.88 4.93 -12.36
N LYS A 170 11.06 5.39 -11.94
CA LYS A 170 11.42 5.40 -10.52
C LYS A 170 10.64 6.46 -9.72
N THR A 171 9.85 7.30 -10.37
CA THR A 171 8.95 8.24 -9.70
C THR A 171 7.59 7.57 -9.48
N GLY A 172 7.10 7.57 -8.26
CA GLY A 172 5.75 7.15 -7.91
C GLY A 172 4.80 8.32 -7.76
N ILE A 173 3.52 8.10 -8.00
CA ILE A 173 2.47 9.11 -7.91
C ILE A 173 1.52 8.75 -6.76
N LEU A 174 1.33 9.69 -5.85
CA LEU A 174 0.33 9.60 -4.79
C LEU A 174 -0.78 10.61 -5.06
N VAL A 175 -2.00 10.12 -5.24
CA VAL A 175 -3.19 10.94 -5.39
C VAL A 175 -3.96 10.94 -4.08
N PHE A 176 -4.17 12.13 -3.51
CA PHE A 176 -5.07 12.34 -2.39
C PHE A 176 -6.39 12.92 -2.87
N ILE A 177 -7.49 12.25 -2.55
CA ILE A 177 -8.83 12.81 -2.66
C ILE A 177 -9.11 13.55 -1.36
N LYS A 178 -9.30 14.85 -1.45
CA LYS A 178 -9.65 15.72 -0.32
C LYS A 178 -11.12 16.07 -0.40
N THR A 179 -11.83 15.96 0.72
CA THR A 179 -13.14 16.59 0.87
C THR A 179 -12.94 18.09 0.91
N PHE A 180 -13.70 18.82 0.11
CA PHE A 180 -13.72 20.29 0.13
C PHE A 180 -14.78 20.75 1.15
N GLU A 181 -14.35 21.54 2.13
CA GLU A 181 -15.27 22.29 2.98
C GLU A 181 -15.72 23.55 2.23
N GLY A 182 -16.91 23.51 1.68
CA GLY A 182 -17.43 24.60 0.86
C GLY A 182 -18.72 25.24 1.38
N SER A 183 -19.30 24.73 2.48
CA SER A 183 -20.52 25.35 3.03
C SER A 183 -20.56 25.23 4.55
N GLU A 184 -20.91 26.32 5.23
CA GLU A 184 -21.24 26.35 6.66
C GLU A 184 -22.54 25.57 6.97
N GLN A 185 -23.23 25.07 5.93
CA GLN A 185 -24.48 24.34 6.04
C GLN A 185 -24.31 22.89 5.55
N PHE A 186 -25.06 21.97 6.16
CA PHE A 186 -25.13 20.59 5.71
C PHE A 186 -25.72 20.53 4.29
N SER A 187 -24.84 20.30 3.31
CA SER A 187 -25.18 20.28 1.88
C SER A 187 -25.50 18.86 1.41
N LYS A 188 -26.36 18.76 0.39
CA LYS A 188 -26.63 17.48 -0.29
C LYS A 188 -25.44 16.99 -1.15
N ASN A 189 -24.52 17.88 -1.50
CA ASN A 189 -23.38 17.59 -2.39
C ASN A 189 -22.06 17.72 -1.64
N LEU A 190 -21.17 16.74 -1.85
CA LEU A 190 -19.78 16.80 -1.40
C LEU A 190 -18.89 17.05 -2.61
N SER A 191 -18.06 18.08 -2.54
CA SER A 191 -17.05 18.36 -3.56
C SER A 191 -15.71 17.75 -3.15
N PHE A 192 -14.96 17.26 -4.14
CA PHE A 192 -13.66 16.62 -3.93
C PHE A 192 -12.61 17.26 -4.82
N ASN A 193 -11.43 17.50 -4.27
CA ASN A 193 -10.26 17.95 -5.00
C ASN A 193 -9.14 16.92 -4.93
N LEU A 194 -8.36 16.81 -6.02
CA LEU A 194 -7.18 15.96 -6.04
C LEU A 194 -5.94 16.73 -5.64
N GLY A 195 -5.18 16.18 -4.68
CA GLY A 195 -3.80 16.55 -4.44
C GLY A 195 -2.89 15.50 -5.06
N ILE A 196 -2.00 15.91 -5.96
CA ILE A 196 -1.09 14.99 -6.67
C ILE A 196 0.32 15.25 -6.20
N PHE A 197 1.00 14.22 -5.75
CA PHE A 197 2.37 14.27 -5.23
C PHE A 197 3.23 13.24 -5.95
N GLU A 198 4.40 13.68 -6.40
CA GLU A 198 5.37 12.86 -7.10
C GLU A 198 6.63 12.72 -6.25
N LYS A 199 7.19 11.53 -6.17
CA LYS A 199 8.46 11.29 -5.45
C LYS A 199 9.30 10.25 -6.16
N ILE A 200 10.61 10.51 -6.24
CA ILE A 200 11.58 9.48 -6.62
C ILE A 200 11.58 8.41 -5.53
N LEU A 201 11.30 7.18 -5.93
CA LEU A 201 11.18 6.03 -5.04
C LEU A 201 12.56 5.41 -4.81
N ASP A 202 12.84 5.09 -3.57
CA ASP A 202 13.91 4.18 -3.21
C ASP A 202 13.36 2.74 -3.25
N LEU A 203 14.00 1.85 -4.00
CA LEU A 203 13.67 0.42 -4.08
C LEU A 203 14.72 -0.46 -3.37
N ASP A 204 15.86 0.09 -2.98
CA ASP A 204 17.02 -0.66 -2.51
C ASP A 204 16.81 -1.30 -1.13
N TRP A 205 15.85 -0.76 -0.36
CA TRP A 205 15.47 -1.32 0.94
C TRP A 205 14.74 -2.68 0.84
N ILE A 206 14.16 -3.02 -0.33
CA ILE A 206 13.24 -4.15 -0.46
C ILE A 206 13.99 -5.49 -0.31
N GLU A 207 15.03 -5.72 -1.10
CA GLU A 207 15.78 -6.97 -1.08
C GLU A 207 16.40 -7.28 0.31
N PRO A 208 17.12 -6.33 0.97
CA PRO A 208 17.60 -6.55 2.33
C PRO A 208 16.50 -6.83 3.34
N THR A 209 15.35 -6.16 3.21
CA THR A 209 14.21 -6.40 4.10
C THR A 209 13.63 -7.80 3.93
N LEU A 210 13.48 -8.28 2.70
CA LEU A 210 12.99 -9.64 2.44
C LEU A 210 13.93 -10.70 3.04
N LEU A 211 15.23 -10.52 2.90
CA LEU A 211 16.23 -11.41 3.52
C LEU A 211 16.17 -11.37 5.05
N ASN A 212 16.00 -10.19 5.64
CA ASN A 212 15.87 -10.04 7.08
C ASN A 212 14.58 -10.67 7.60
N ILE A 213 13.44 -10.45 6.91
CA ILE A 213 12.17 -11.14 7.22
C ILE A 213 12.37 -12.66 7.20
N HIS A 214 13.03 -13.18 6.18
CA HIS A 214 13.30 -14.62 6.07
C HIS A 214 14.17 -15.12 7.23
N LYS A 215 15.24 -14.39 7.58
CA LYS A 215 16.10 -14.72 8.73
C LYS A 215 15.29 -14.81 10.03
N ILE A 216 14.47 -13.79 10.32
CA ILE A 216 13.67 -13.72 11.55
C ILE A 216 12.57 -14.79 11.60
N LEU A 217 11.91 -15.08 10.47
CA LEU A 217 10.93 -16.16 10.39
C LEU A 217 11.53 -17.53 10.65
N ASN A 218 12.80 -17.75 10.30
CA ASN A 218 13.51 -19.01 10.55
C ASN A 218 14.20 -19.07 11.91
N SER A 219 14.25 -17.97 12.67
CA SER A 219 14.77 -17.94 14.04
C SER A 219 13.76 -18.59 15.02
N GLU A 220 14.29 -19.22 16.05
CA GLU A 220 13.48 -19.70 17.19
C GLU A 220 13.17 -18.55 18.18
N GLU A 221 13.92 -17.49 18.15
CA GLU A 221 13.73 -16.34 19.04
C GLU A 221 12.58 -15.45 18.58
N ILE A 222 11.78 -14.99 19.53
CA ILE A 222 10.77 -13.97 19.29
C ILE A 222 11.41 -12.59 19.56
N PRO A 223 11.48 -11.71 18.55
CA PRO A 223 12.09 -10.39 18.73
C PRO A 223 11.43 -9.55 19.82
N ASN A 224 12.18 -8.63 20.39
CA ASN A 224 11.61 -7.61 21.24
C ASN A 224 10.58 -6.76 20.48
N TYR A 225 9.63 -6.19 21.20
CA TYR A 225 8.65 -5.30 20.58
C TYR A 225 9.23 -3.92 20.35
N SER A 226 8.69 -3.21 19.34
CA SER A 226 9.02 -1.81 19.09
C SER A 226 8.53 -0.93 20.24
N ASN A 227 9.36 0.03 20.67
CA ASN A 227 9.00 1.01 21.71
C ASN A 227 7.77 1.86 21.36
N TYR A 228 7.39 1.90 20.09
CA TYR A 228 6.19 2.62 19.60
C TYR A 228 4.98 1.71 19.40
N CYS A 229 5.11 0.39 19.62
CA CYS A 229 4.04 -0.57 19.40
C CYS A 229 2.99 -0.51 20.51
N LYS A 230 1.89 0.17 20.26
CA LYS A 230 0.77 0.33 21.22
C LYS A 230 0.17 -1.00 21.67
N TYR A 231 0.10 -2.00 20.79
CA TYR A 231 -0.45 -3.33 21.08
C TYR A 231 0.41 -4.11 22.06
N CYS A 232 1.73 -4.11 21.84
CA CYS A 232 2.64 -4.78 22.77
C CYS A 232 2.71 -4.03 24.11
N LYS A 233 2.78 -2.70 24.11
CA LYS A 233 2.74 -1.91 25.35
C LYS A 233 1.50 -2.23 26.17
N TYR A 234 0.31 -2.21 25.54
CA TYR A 234 -0.93 -2.54 26.23
C TYR A 234 -0.90 -3.93 26.85
N TYR A 235 -0.48 -4.95 26.08
CA TYR A 235 -0.36 -6.31 26.58
C TYR A 235 0.58 -6.41 27.79
N PHE A 236 1.78 -5.83 27.70
CA PHE A 236 2.76 -5.93 28.79
C PHE A 236 2.36 -5.12 30.01
N ASN A 237 1.71 -3.98 29.86
CA ASN A 237 1.16 -3.24 30.99
C ASN A 237 0.12 -4.07 31.75
N ILE A 238 -0.85 -4.66 31.04
CA ILE A 238 -1.84 -5.55 31.68
C ILE A 238 -1.15 -6.71 32.39
N LYS A 239 -0.21 -7.38 31.71
CA LYS A 239 0.48 -8.52 32.29
C LYS A 239 1.20 -8.16 33.58
N ASN A 240 1.90 -7.04 33.62
CA ASN A 240 2.60 -6.59 34.80
C ASN A 240 1.66 -6.24 35.97
N GLU A 241 0.47 -5.70 35.71
CA GLU A 241 -0.53 -5.38 36.74
C GLU A 241 -1.26 -6.63 37.28
N ILE A 242 -1.40 -7.70 36.46
CA ILE A 242 -2.10 -8.93 36.87
C ILE A 242 -1.11 -9.90 37.56
N ASP A 243 0.14 -9.93 37.13
CA ASP A 243 1.18 -10.79 37.67
C ASP A 243 1.89 -10.19 38.92
N ALA A 244 1.54 -8.94 39.31
CA ALA A 244 2.04 -8.23 40.49
C ALA A 244 1.22 -8.57 41.75
#